data_c5a39e125245e95a1057f60ae0d76aea
#
_entry.id   c5a39e125245e95a1057f60ae0d76aea
#
_cell.length_a   1.000
_cell.length_b   1.000
_cell.length_c   1.000
_cell.angle_alpha   90.00
_cell.angle_beta   90.00
_cell.angle_gamma   90.00
#
_symmetry.space_group_name_H-M   'P 1'
#
loop_
_entity.id
_entity.type
_entity.pdbx_description
1 polymer ?
#
loop_
_entity_poly.entity_id
_entity_poly.type
_entity_poly.pdbx_seq_one_letter_code
_entity_poly.pdbx_strand_id
1 'polypeptide(L)'
;MRVMLQVAYDGTDYCGWQIQPSGVTIEEKLNEALTELLGEEIKVSGASRTDSGVHALCNLAVFDTDTKIPAEKISYALNQRLPRDIRVRASLKVPDGFHPRFAKTVKTYEYSIYNSQFPDPLRDRYSFFTYYDLDVAAMKKAASFLVGKHDYASFCTVGSQVESTVRTITDMEIDERPVDEALLCANAGVFLKDVNAGSFLKDVTTCMNEGDFSKEQKNAGIRDDMKIEIPPRRIKDREIIIRVSGTGFLYNMVRIIAGTLMEVGRGAIVPDEIPGIIEGRDRNLAGPTAPACGLTLVKYVIL
;
A
#
# COMPACT_ATOMS: atom_id res chain seq x y z
N MET A 1 6.83 -5.66 -33.25
CA MET A 1 5.70 -6.25 -32.51
C MET A 1 5.39 -5.42 -31.28
N ARG A 2 4.11 -5.37 -30.88
CA ARG A 2 3.71 -4.69 -29.62
C ARG A 2 3.64 -5.66 -28.47
N VAL A 3 4.25 -5.28 -27.32
CA VAL A 3 4.34 -6.10 -26.12
C VAL A 3 3.68 -5.38 -24.95
N MET A 4 2.88 -6.09 -24.16
CA MET A 4 2.31 -5.63 -22.92
C MET A 4 3.03 -6.26 -21.72
N LEU A 5 3.36 -5.47 -20.75
CA LEU A 5 3.98 -5.85 -19.48
C LEU A 5 2.97 -5.72 -18.34
N GLN A 6 2.98 -6.67 -17.41
CA GLN A 6 2.38 -6.56 -16.09
C GLN A 6 3.48 -6.26 -15.08
N VAL A 7 3.44 -5.07 -14.49
CA VAL A 7 4.51 -4.54 -13.64
C VAL A 7 4.04 -4.44 -12.19
N ALA A 8 4.85 -4.98 -11.28
CA ALA A 8 4.71 -4.80 -9.84
C ALA A 8 5.89 -3.98 -9.30
N TYR A 9 5.64 -3.10 -8.34
CA TYR A 9 6.69 -2.28 -7.75
C TYR A 9 6.35 -1.81 -6.33
N ASP A 10 7.40 -1.70 -5.51
CA ASP A 10 7.42 -0.88 -4.32
C ASP A 10 7.71 0.57 -4.74
N GLY A 11 6.74 1.45 -4.56
CA GLY A 11 6.82 2.85 -5.01
C GLY A 11 7.54 3.78 -4.03
N THR A 12 7.98 3.29 -2.85
CA THR A 12 8.48 4.10 -1.74
C THR A 12 9.57 5.08 -2.18
N ASP A 13 10.54 4.60 -2.96
CA ASP A 13 11.73 5.38 -3.36
C ASP A 13 11.58 6.02 -4.75
N TYR A 14 10.35 6.06 -5.31
CA TYR A 14 10.07 6.57 -6.65
C TYR A 14 9.14 7.79 -6.65
N CYS A 15 9.41 8.71 -7.57
CA CYS A 15 8.54 9.86 -7.84
C CYS A 15 7.31 9.48 -8.68
N GLY A 16 6.73 8.31 -8.43
CA GLY A 16 5.58 7.76 -9.11
C GLY A 16 5.92 7.03 -10.41
N TRP A 17 4.90 6.81 -11.24
CA TRP A 17 5.05 6.08 -12.49
C TRP A 17 5.74 6.91 -13.57
N GLN A 18 5.17 8.09 -13.91
CA GLN A 18 5.51 8.85 -15.10
C GLN A 18 6.83 9.63 -14.95
N ILE A 19 7.66 9.61 -15.98
CA ILE A 19 8.90 10.38 -16.08
C ILE A 19 8.64 11.86 -15.81
N GLN A 20 9.39 12.43 -14.89
CA GLN A 20 9.33 13.83 -14.49
C GLN A 20 10.70 14.33 -13.97
N PRO A 21 10.97 15.65 -14.02
CA PRO A 21 12.29 16.17 -13.64
C PRO A 21 12.62 16.04 -12.14
N SER A 22 11.64 15.78 -11.29
CA SER A 22 11.77 15.86 -9.83
C SER A 22 12.40 14.63 -9.19
N GLY A 23 12.69 13.55 -9.94
CA GLY A 23 13.32 12.36 -9.40
C GLY A 23 13.11 11.10 -10.23
N VAL A 24 13.64 9.98 -9.74
CA VAL A 24 13.60 8.68 -10.40
C VAL A 24 12.16 8.13 -10.42
N THR A 25 11.77 7.54 -11.57
CA THR A 25 10.41 7.03 -11.78
C THR A 25 10.40 5.58 -12.25
N ILE A 26 9.26 4.89 -12.10
CA ILE A 26 9.12 3.49 -12.55
C ILE A 26 9.27 3.38 -14.08
N GLU A 27 8.66 4.30 -14.83
CA GLU A 27 8.71 4.36 -16.29
C GLU A 27 10.14 4.53 -16.80
N GLU A 28 10.93 5.38 -16.16
CA GLU A 28 12.37 5.60 -16.46
C GLU A 28 13.16 4.30 -16.29
N LYS A 29 13.03 3.60 -15.16
CA LYS A 29 13.75 2.33 -14.93
C LYS A 29 13.33 1.21 -15.89
N LEU A 30 12.08 1.18 -16.30
CA LEU A 30 11.63 0.24 -17.33
C LEU A 30 12.24 0.57 -18.70
N ASN A 31 12.28 1.86 -19.08
CA ASN A 31 12.89 2.29 -20.34
C ASN A 31 14.38 1.97 -20.40
N GLU A 32 15.13 2.30 -19.33
CA GLU A 32 16.55 1.99 -19.22
C GLU A 32 16.82 0.48 -19.39
N ALA A 33 16.13 -0.34 -18.60
CA ALA A 33 16.34 -1.79 -18.61
C ALA A 33 15.91 -2.45 -19.93
N LEU A 34 14.83 -1.97 -20.57
CA LEU A 34 14.40 -2.45 -21.89
C LEU A 34 15.36 -2.03 -22.99
N THR A 35 15.82 -0.78 -22.98
CA THR A 35 16.81 -0.25 -23.94
C THR A 35 18.10 -1.05 -23.87
N GLU A 36 18.60 -1.32 -22.66
CA GLU A 36 19.78 -2.18 -22.45
C GLU A 36 19.55 -3.61 -22.93
N LEU A 37 18.38 -4.20 -22.64
CA LEU A 37 18.06 -5.57 -23.01
C LEU A 37 17.96 -5.76 -24.53
N LEU A 38 17.32 -4.80 -25.21
CA LEU A 38 16.91 -4.96 -26.61
C LEU A 38 17.89 -4.31 -27.59
N GLY A 39 18.78 -3.43 -27.11
CA GLY A 39 19.75 -2.71 -27.95
C GLY A 39 19.11 -1.64 -28.84
N GLU A 40 17.90 -1.20 -28.53
CA GLU A 40 17.16 -0.15 -29.23
C GLU A 40 16.47 0.77 -28.21
N GLU A 41 16.28 2.05 -28.56
CA GLU A 41 15.61 3.01 -27.65
C GLU A 41 14.14 2.61 -27.46
N ILE A 42 13.79 2.26 -26.22
CA ILE A 42 12.42 1.86 -25.85
C ILE A 42 11.79 2.93 -24.96
N LYS A 43 10.53 3.24 -25.25
CA LYS A 43 9.66 4.08 -24.43
C LYS A 43 8.37 3.33 -24.13
N VAL A 44 8.19 2.94 -22.87
CA VAL A 44 6.95 2.31 -22.43
C VAL A 44 5.85 3.36 -22.27
N SER A 45 4.61 2.92 -22.44
CA SER A 45 3.43 3.74 -22.19
C SER A 45 2.56 3.05 -21.14
N GLY A 46 2.46 3.66 -19.95
CA GLY A 46 1.75 3.09 -18.82
C GLY A 46 0.23 3.30 -18.87
N ALA A 47 -0.51 2.33 -18.35
CA ALA A 47 -1.97 2.38 -18.26
C ALA A 47 -2.47 3.22 -17.08
N SER A 48 -1.75 3.19 -15.95
CA SER A 48 -2.08 3.97 -14.75
C SER A 48 -0.88 4.79 -14.30
N ARG A 49 -1.12 6.09 -14.09
CA ARG A 49 -0.16 6.99 -13.45
C ARG A 49 -0.39 6.88 -11.95
N THR A 50 0.48 6.16 -11.24
CA THR A 50 0.50 6.16 -9.79
C THR A 50 1.30 7.35 -9.28
N ASP A 51 0.88 7.91 -8.15
CA ASP A 51 1.56 9.03 -7.50
C ASP A 51 2.88 8.60 -6.86
N SER A 52 3.71 9.57 -6.47
CA SER A 52 4.92 9.34 -5.69
C SER A 52 4.64 8.51 -4.44
N GLY A 53 5.44 7.47 -4.19
CA GLY A 53 5.30 6.58 -3.04
C GLY A 53 4.18 5.54 -3.13
N VAL A 54 3.38 5.53 -4.20
CA VAL A 54 2.27 4.56 -4.39
C VAL A 54 2.80 3.26 -5.01
N HIS A 55 2.37 2.13 -4.46
CA HIS A 55 2.77 0.79 -4.91
C HIS A 55 1.85 0.22 -5.99
N ALA A 56 2.31 -0.84 -6.65
CA ALA A 56 1.46 -1.64 -7.54
C ALA A 56 1.86 -3.12 -7.52
N LEU A 57 0.86 -3.98 -7.58
CA LEU A 57 1.02 -5.42 -7.85
C LEU A 57 0.72 -5.74 -9.33
N CYS A 58 0.00 -4.86 -10.03
CA CYS A 58 -0.50 -5.12 -11.37
C CYS A 58 -0.73 -3.82 -12.16
N ASN A 59 0.31 -3.02 -12.41
CA ASN A 59 0.20 -1.96 -13.41
C ASN A 59 0.52 -2.52 -14.80
N LEU A 60 -0.09 -1.96 -15.86
CA LEU A 60 0.13 -2.38 -17.23
C LEU A 60 0.91 -1.31 -18.00
N ALA A 61 1.81 -1.76 -18.86
CA ALA A 61 2.53 -0.90 -19.78
C ALA A 61 2.67 -1.57 -21.14
N VAL A 62 2.75 -0.80 -22.22
CA VAL A 62 2.97 -1.30 -23.57
C VAL A 62 4.15 -0.61 -24.22
N PHE A 63 4.84 -1.31 -25.12
CA PHE A 63 5.89 -0.78 -25.96
C PHE A 63 5.96 -1.54 -27.29
N ASP A 64 6.60 -0.94 -28.28
CA ASP A 64 6.85 -1.56 -29.58
C ASP A 64 8.33 -1.92 -29.70
N THR A 65 8.64 -3.05 -30.37
CA THR A 65 10.02 -3.54 -30.56
C THR A 65 10.13 -4.42 -31.79
N ASP A 66 11.33 -4.43 -32.39
CA ASP A 66 11.69 -5.31 -33.51
C ASP A 66 12.50 -6.53 -33.07
N THR A 67 12.64 -6.74 -31.76
CA THR A 67 13.37 -7.88 -31.19
C THR A 67 12.86 -9.24 -31.67
N LYS A 68 13.78 -10.20 -31.74
CA LYS A 68 13.47 -11.62 -32.00
C LYS A 68 13.17 -12.42 -30.73
N ILE A 69 13.31 -11.79 -29.54
CA ILE A 69 12.97 -12.42 -28.28
C ILE A 69 11.45 -12.65 -28.25
N PRO A 70 10.96 -13.89 -27.99
CA PRO A 70 9.53 -14.14 -27.82
C PRO A 70 8.94 -13.25 -26.73
N ALA A 71 7.77 -12.66 -26.96
CA ALA A 71 7.16 -11.69 -26.05
C ALA A 71 7.06 -12.25 -24.61
N GLU A 72 6.73 -13.54 -24.47
CA GLU A 72 6.56 -14.22 -23.17
C GLU A 72 7.88 -14.42 -22.42
N LYS A 73 9.03 -14.29 -23.10
CA LYS A 73 10.37 -14.43 -22.52
C LYS A 73 10.98 -13.11 -22.09
N ILE A 74 10.43 -11.97 -22.55
CA ILE A 74 10.95 -10.65 -22.23
C ILE A 74 10.94 -10.39 -20.71
N SER A 75 9.88 -10.78 -20.00
CA SER A 75 9.79 -10.60 -18.53
C SER A 75 10.93 -11.29 -17.78
N TYR A 76 11.35 -12.47 -18.21
CA TYR A 76 12.46 -13.21 -17.57
C TYR A 76 13.79 -12.49 -17.76
N ALA A 77 14.08 -12.04 -18.99
CA ALA A 77 15.32 -11.33 -19.30
C ALA A 77 15.36 -9.94 -18.66
N LEU A 78 14.23 -9.24 -18.66
CA LEU A 78 14.10 -7.89 -18.10
C LEU A 78 14.30 -7.88 -16.57
N ASN A 79 13.77 -8.86 -15.87
CA ASN A 79 13.92 -8.97 -14.42
C ASN A 79 15.36 -9.20 -13.94
N GLN A 80 16.29 -9.55 -14.83
CA GLN A 80 17.73 -9.64 -14.51
C GLN A 80 18.40 -8.26 -14.48
N ARG A 81 17.76 -7.22 -15.04
CA ARG A 81 18.28 -5.85 -15.16
C ARG A 81 17.57 -4.86 -14.25
N LEU A 82 16.32 -5.15 -13.93
CA LEU A 82 15.51 -4.30 -13.07
C LEU A 82 16.01 -4.31 -11.62
N PRO A 83 15.93 -3.18 -10.91
CA PRO A 83 16.19 -3.10 -9.48
C PRO A 83 15.21 -4.02 -8.71
N ARG A 84 15.54 -4.38 -7.46
CA ARG A 84 14.79 -5.39 -6.69
C ARG A 84 13.34 -5.00 -6.40
N ASP A 85 13.04 -3.75 -6.35
CA ASP A 85 11.73 -3.14 -6.05
C ASP A 85 10.81 -2.98 -7.27
N ILE A 86 11.29 -3.33 -8.50
CA ILE A 86 10.48 -3.41 -9.72
C ILE A 86 10.57 -4.81 -10.29
N ARG A 87 9.41 -5.41 -10.60
CA ARG A 87 9.31 -6.74 -11.23
C ARG A 87 8.26 -6.78 -12.30
N VAL A 88 8.62 -7.34 -13.44
CA VAL A 88 7.68 -7.67 -14.53
C VAL A 88 7.18 -9.09 -14.31
N ARG A 89 5.92 -9.24 -13.94
CA ARG A 89 5.30 -10.54 -13.64
C ARG A 89 4.93 -11.33 -14.88
N ALA A 90 4.58 -10.61 -15.96
CA ALA A 90 4.24 -11.21 -17.24
C ALA A 90 4.57 -10.24 -18.37
N SER A 91 4.88 -10.80 -19.55
CA SER A 91 4.99 -10.11 -20.82
C SER A 91 4.28 -10.91 -21.91
N LEU A 92 3.52 -10.24 -22.77
CA LEU A 92 2.77 -10.91 -23.80
C LEU A 92 2.63 -10.03 -25.05
N LYS A 93 2.53 -10.67 -26.22
CA LYS A 93 2.23 -9.97 -27.46
C LYS A 93 0.77 -9.51 -27.45
N VAL A 94 0.53 -8.27 -27.86
CA VAL A 94 -0.81 -7.69 -28.03
C VAL A 94 -0.97 -7.17 -29.46
N PRO A 95 -2.21 -6.95 -29.96
CA PRO A 95 -2.44 -6.36 -31.28
C PRO A 95 -1.74 -5.01 -31.44
N ASP A 96 -1.30 -4.72 -32.65
CA ASP A 96 -0.71 -3.43 -32.97
C ASP A 96 -1.72 -2.31 -32.70
N GLY A 97 -1.26 -1.19 -32.12
CA GLY A 97 -2.12 -0.10 -31.70
C GLY A 97 -2.90 -0.33 -30.40
N PHE A 98 -2.88 -1.54 -29.83
CA PHE A 98 -3.52 -1.78 -28.53
C PHE A 98 -2.90 -0.93 -27.44
N HIS A 99 -3.75 -0.27 -26.63
CA HIS A 99 -3.29 0.47 -25.45
C HIS A 99 -4.27 0.27 -24.28
N PRO A 100 -3.82 -0.27 -23.12
CA PRO A 100 -4.71 -0.61 -22.02
C PRO A 100 -5.42 0.61 -21.39
N ARG A 101 -4.90 1.82 -21.58
CA ARG A 101 -5.51 3.06 -21.11
C ARG A 101 -6.82 3.40 -21.84
N PHE A 102 -6.94 3.00 -23.10
CA PHE A 102 -8.12 3.28 -23.93
C PHE A 102 -9.09 2.10 -24.00
N ALA A 103 -8.71 0.95 -23.46
CA ALA A 103 -9.60 -0.19 -23.29
C ALA A 103 -10.59 0.04 -22.17
N LYS A 104 -11.75 -0.62 -22.23
CA LYS A 104 -12.67 -0.67 -21.09
C LYS A 104 -12.00 -1.48 -19.98
N THR A 105 -11.81 -0.86 -18.83
CA THR A 105 -11.04 -1.48 -17.72
C THR A 105 -11.70 -1.21 -16.38
N VAL A 106 -11.46 -2.13 -15.45
CA VAL A 106 -11.72 -1.92 -14.02
C VAL A 106 -10.40 -2.05 -13.27
N LYS A 107 -10.11 -1.07 -12.44
CA LYS A 107 -8.93 -1.02 -11.57
C LYS A 107 -9.36 -1.16 -10.14
N THR A 108 -8.62 -1.94 -9.36
CA THR A 108 -8.84 -2.06 -7.92
C THR A 108 -7.61 -1.57 -7.18
N TYR A 109 -7.82 -0.65 -6.26
CA TYR A 109 -6.83 -0.17 -5.32
C TYR A 109 -7.16 -0.68 -3.92
N GLU A 110 -6.15 -0.97 -3.14
CA GLU A 110 -6.24 -1.20 -1.70
C GLU A 110 -5.50 -0.11 -0.97
N TYR A 111 -6.11 0.42 0.09
CA TYR A 111 -5.47 1.30 1.05
C TYR A 111 -5.39 0.59 2.39
N SER A 112 -4.17 0.30 2.85
CA SER A 112 -3.90 -0.43 4.09
C SER A 112 -3.64 0.54 5.24
N ILE A 113 -4.35 0.34 6.35
CA ILE A 113 -4.21 1.10 7.60
C ILE A 113 -3.78 0.12 8.69
N TYR A 114 -2.65 0.38 9.33
CA TYR A 114 -2.24 -0.29 10.55
C TYR A 114 -2.77 0.48 11.75
N ASN A 115 -3.84 -0.03 12.37
CA ASN A 115 -4.50 0.58 13.50
C ASN A 115 -4.03 -0.10 14.79
N SER A 116 -3.16 0.58 15.53
CA SER A 116 -2.50 0.04 16.72
C SER A 116 -2.12 1.18 17.68
N GLN A 117 -1.75 0.81 18.91
CA GLN A 117 -1.22 1.77 19.90
C GLN A 117 0.16 2.30 19.50
N PHE A 118 0.99 1.49 18.82
CA PHE A 118 2.34 1.84 18.41
C PHE A 118 2.59 1.49 16.94
N PRO A 119 3.45 2.23 16.22
CA PRO A 119 3.83 1.90 14.86
C PRO A 119 4.65 0.59 14.81
N ASP A 120 4.60 -0.11 13.68
CA ASP A 120 5.39 -1.30 13.39
C ASP A 120 6.36 -1.00 12.23
N PRO A 121 7.70 -1.03 12.46
CA PRO A 121 8.69 -0.74 11.41
C PRO A 121 8.62 -1.66 10.20
N LEU A 122 8.09 -2.89 10.34
CA LEU A 122 7.93 -3.84 9.25
C LEU A 122 6.73 -3.54 8.36
N ARG A 123 5.85 -2.60 8.78
CA ARG A 123 4.62 -2.21 8.08
C ARG A 123 4.66 -0.79 7.52
N ASP A 124 5.58 0.05 7.98
CA ASP A 124 5.66 1.48 7.64
C ASP A 124 5.72 1.76 6.13
N ARG A 125 6.30 0.84 5.35
CA ARG A 125 6.38 0.99 3.89
C ARG A 125 5.08 0.70 3.16
N TYR A 126 4.18 -0.13 3.74
CA TYR A 126 3.03 -0.69 3.03
C TYR A 126 1.70 -0.46 3.73
N SER A 127 1.69 0.31 4.82
CA SER A 127 0.48 0.70 5.52
C SER A 127 0.62 2.08 6.18
N PHE A 128 -0.49 2.76 6.35
CA PHE A 128 -0.55 3.99 7.13
C PHE A 128 -0.85 3.66 8.59
N PHE A 129 0.02 4.07 9.49
CA PHE A 129 -0.18 3.90 10.93
C PHE A 129 -1.13 4.94 11.52
N THR A 130 -2.06 4.50 12.40
CA THR A 130 -2.86 5.39 13.24
C THR A 130 -3.11 4.77 14.60
N TYR A 131 -2.98 5.60 15.64
CA TYR A 131 -3.30 5.23 17.02
C TYR A 131 -4.74 5.59 17.44
N TYR A 132 -5.51 6.22 16.57
CA TYR A 132 -6.94 6.46 16.83
C TYR A 132 -7.72 5.16 16.66
N ASP A 133 -8.60 4.86 17.61
CA ASP A 133 -9.51 3.72 17.45
C ASP A 133 -10.57 4.08 16.40
N LEU A 134 -10.52 3.40 15.25
CA LEU A 134 -11.39 3.70 14.12
C LEU A 134 -12.67 2.87 14.18
N ASP A 135 -13.84 3.53 14.11
CA ASP A 135 -15.12 2.85 13.94
C ASP A 135 -15.28 2.33 12.51
N VAL A 136 -14.96 1.06 12.31
CA VAL A 136 -15.04 0.39 10.99
C VAL A 136 -16.50 0.28 10.51
N ALA A 137 -17.47 0.18 11.40
CA ALA A 137 -18.88 0.13 11.01
C ALA A 137 -19.34 1.48 10.43
N ALA A 138 -18.96 2.59 11.06
CA ALA A 138 -19.19 3.93 10.55
C ALA A 138 -18.49 4.14 9.19
N MET A 139 -17.23 3.68 9.05
CA MET A 139 -16.49 3.74 7.77
C MET A 139 -17.21 2.96 6.66
N LYS A 140 -17.70 1.74 6.95
CA LYS A 140 -18.46 0.92 5.98
C LYS A 140 -19.76 1.61 5.54
N LYS A 141 -20.48 2.22 6.47
CA LYS A 141 -21.69 3.00 6.16
C LYS A 141 -21.35 4.17 5.23
N ALA A 142 -20.30 4.94 5.54
CA ALA A 142 -19.82 6.05 4.72
C ALA A 142 -19.38 5.59 3.32
N ALA A 143 -18.67 4.47 3.23
CA ALA A 143 -18.20 3.89 1.97
C ALA A 143 -19.35 3.53 1.02
N SER A 144 -20.48 3.09 1.54
CA SER A 144 -21.65 2.74 0.71
C SER A 144 -22.21 3.91 -0.11
N PHE A 145 -22.08 5.15 0.37
CA PHE A 145 -22.50 6.36 -0.35
C PHE A 145 -21.54 6.75 -1.48
N LEU A 146 -20.31 6.24 -1.45
CA LEU A 146 -19.30 6.51 -2.48
C LEU A 146 -19.38 5.55 -3.68
N VAL A 147 -20.21 4.50 -3.61
CA VAL A 147 -20.39 3.57 -4.73
C VAL A 147 -21.37 4.18 -5.74
N GLY A 148 -21.03 4.06 -7.02
CA GLY A 148 -21.87 4.58 -8.09
C GLY A 148 -21.14 5.57 -9.00
N LYS A 149 -21.92 6.24 -9.84
CA LYS A 149 -21.46 7.30 -10.75
C LYS A 149 -21.73 8.65 -10.13
N HIS A 150 -20.68 9.34 -9.70
CA HIS A 150 -20.77 10.66 -9.05
C HIS A 150 -19.76 11.64 -9.64
N ASP A 151 -19.97 12.91 -9.35
CA ASP A 151 -18.97 13.95 -9.53
C ASP A 151 -18.07 13.98 -8.28
N TYR A 152 -16.84 13.46 -8.42
CA TYR A 152 -15.87 13.37 -7.33
C TYR A 152 -14.96 14.60 -7.24
N ALA A 153 -15.42 15.80 -7.58
CA ALA A 153 -14.63 17.02 -7.48
C ALA A 153 -14.07 17.23 -6.06
N SER A 154 -14.86 16.95 -4.99
CA SER A 154 -14.40 17.01 -3.58
C SER A 154 -13.29 16.02 -3.27
N PHE A 155 -13.16 14.95 -4.03
CA PHE A 155 -12.15 13.90 -3.86
C PHE A 155 -11.02 14.02 -4.91
N CYS A 156 -10.79 15.19 -5.45
CA CYS A 156 -9.75 15.47 -6.43
C CYS A 156 -8.84 16.59 -5.94
N THR A 157 -7.54 16.46 -6.19
CA THR A 157 -6.59 17.55 -5.89
C THR A 157 -6.89 18.77 -6.75
N VAL A 158 -6.89 19.94 -6.15
CA VAL A 158 -7.09 21.23 -6.83
C VAL A 158 -6.01 21.43 -7.91
N GLY A 159 -6.42 21.94 -9.08
CA GLY A 159 -5.50 22.16 -10.21
C GLY A 159 -5.27 20.92 -11.10
N SER A 160 -6.00 19.84 -10.89
CA SER A 160 -6.00 18.70 -11.81
C SER A 160 -6.51 19.10 -13.19
N GLN A 161 -5.71 18.85 -14.24
CA GLN A 161 -6.05 19.15 -15.64
C GLN A 161 -6.93 18.05 -16.24
N VAL A 162 -8.13 17.86 -15.71
CA VAL A 162 -9.11 16.89 -16.22
C VAL A 162 -10.34 17.60 -16.77
N GLU A 163 -10.85 17.13 -17.91
CA GLU A 163 -12.07 17.68 -18.53
C GLU A 163 -13.33 17.42 -17.70
N SER A 164 -13.34 16.33 -16.95
CA SER A 164 -14.48 15.93 -16.11
C SER A 164 -14.02 15.24 -14.84
N THR A 165 -14.67 15.56 -13.73
CA THR A 165 -14.48 14.92 -12.41
C THR A 165 -15.45 13.78 -12.15
N VAL A 166 -16.35 13.49 -13.11
CA VAL A 166 -17.30 12.38 -13.00
C VAL A 166 -16.58 11.04 -13.18
N ARG A 167 -16.71 10.13 -12.19
CA ARG A 167 -16.14 8.77 -12.21
C ARG A 167 -17.19 7.77 -11.77
N THR A 168 -16.88 6.47 -11.97
CA THR A 168 -17.73 5.37 -11.49
C THR A 168 -16.89 4.47 -10.60
N ILE A 169 -17.25 4.45 -9.32
CA ILE A 169 -16.80 3.42 -8.39
C ILE A 169 -17.79 2.26 -8.50
N THR A 170 -17.30 1.11 -8.94
CA THR A 170 -18.13 -0.08 -9.16
C THR A 170 -18.32 -0.88 -7.90
N ASP A 171 -17.39 -0.78 -6.97
CA ASP A 171 -17.42 -1.52 -5.72
C ASP A 171 -16.48 -0.89 -4.69
N MET A 172 -16.87 -0.95 -3.39
CA MET A 172 -16.05 -0.52 -2.27
C MET A 172 -16.29 -1.41 -1.06
N GLU A 173 -15.23 -2.00 -0.56
CA GLU A 173 -15.23 -2.89 0.60
C GLU A 173 -14.26 -2.38 1.66
N ILE A 174 -14.59 -2.59 2.92
CA ILE A 174 -13.68 -2.34 4.04
C ILE A 174 -13.59 -3.62 4.87
N ASP A 175 -12.42 -4.21 4.89
CA ASP A 175 -12.10 -5.40 5.68
C ASP A 175 -11.32 -5.00 6.94
N GLU A 176 -11.61 -5.69 8.02
CA GLU A 176 -10.86 -5.61 9.26
C GLU A 176 -10.23 -6.98 9.54
N ARG A 177 -8.92 -7.01 9.74
CA ARG A 177 -8.16 -8.22 10.04
C ARG A 177 -7.40 -8.02 11.35
N PRO A 178 -7.55 -8.94 12.33
CA PRO A 178 -6.65 -8.92 13.48
C PRO A 178 -5.22 -9.11 12.96
N VAL A 179 -4.30 -8.31 13.45
CA VAL A 179 -2.88 -8.61 13.26
C VAL A 179 -2.58 -9.82 14.12
N ASP A 180 -2.18 -10.92 13.48
CA ASP A 180 -1.95 -12.18 14.15
C ASP A 180 -0.83 -11.96 15.19
N GLU A 181 -1.20 -11.93 16.47
CA GLU A 181 -0.25 -11.85 17.58
C GLU A 181 0.79 -12.97 17.51
N ALA A 182 0.47 -14.07 16.83
CA ALA A 182 1.36 -15.18 16.62
C ALA A 182 2.61 -14.82 15.79
N LEU A 183 2.53 -13.86 14.86
CA LEU A 183 3.70 -13.44 14.06
C LEU A 183 4.54 -12.34 14.74
N LEU A 184 3.91 -11.46 15.53
CA LEU A 184 4.55 -10.31 16.17
C LEU A 184 4.81 -10.54 17.67
N CYS A 185 4.04 -11.40 18.34
CA CYS A 185 4.06 -11.61 19.77
C CYS A 185 4.27 -13.06 20.18
N ALA A 186 4.43 -14.01 19.25
CA ALA A 186 4.71 -15.39 19.62
C ALA A 186 5.94 -15.51 20.55
N ASN A 187 6.82 -14.52 20.48
CA ASN A 187 7.99 -14.48 21.35
C ASN A 187 7.91 -13.43 22.46
N ALA A 188 7.31 -12.25 22.26
CA ALA A 188 7.31 -11.21 23.31
C ALA A 188 6.21 -11.41 24.36
N GLY A 189 5.00 -11.85 23.98
CA GLY A 189 3.93 -12.10 24.95
C GLY A 189 4.10 -13.41 25.73
N VAL A 190 4.65 -14.44 25.10
CA VAL A 190 5.01 -15.70 25.76
C VAL A 190 6.19 -15.49 26.71
N PHE A 191 7.19 -14.70 26.34
CA PHE A 191 8.31 -14.38 27.20
C PHE A 191 7.92 -13.69 28.52
N LEU A 192 6.86 -12.92 28.54
CA LEU A 192 6.48 -12.15 29.71
C LEU A 192 5.34 -12.74 30.55
N LYS A 193 4.58 -13.72 30.01
CA LYS A 193 3.51 -14.42 30.77
C LYS A 193 4.02 -15.60 31.59
N ASP A 194 5.07 -16.28 31.14
CA ASP A 194 5.52 -17.55 31.72
C ASP A 194 6.96 -17.52 32.26
N VAL A 195 7.64 -16.37 32.20
CA VAL A 195 9.02 -16.25 32.66
C VAL A 195 9.05 -15.74 34.10
N ASN A 196 9.29 -16.64 34.99
CA ASN A 196 9.88 -16.32 36.27
C ASN A 196 11.26 -15.65 36.00
N ALA A 197 11.46 -14.37 36.42
CA ALA A 197 12.65 -13.57 36.12
C ALA A 197 13.97 -14.33 36.37
N GLY A 198 13.96 -15.29 37.27
CA GLY A 198 15.10 -16.19 37.57
C GLY A 198 15.42 -17.20 36.45
N SER A 199 14.43 -17.65 35.65
CA SER A 199 14.68 -18.56 34.53
C SER A 199 15.22 -17.82 33.30
N PHE A 200 14.73 -16.63 33.04
CA PHE A 200 15.20 -15.79 31.92
C PHE A 200 16.69 -15.47 32.02
N LEU A 201 17.16 -15.13 33.22
CA LEU A 201 18.58 -14.85 33.47
C LEU A 201 19.45 -16.11 33.33
N LYS A 202 18.94 -17.31 33.61
CA LYS A 202 19.66 -18.57 33.38
C LYS A 202 19.83 -18.92 31.91
N ASP A 203 18.78 -18.68 31.08
CA ASP A 203 18.83 -19.00 29.66
C ASP A 203 19.72 -18.01 28.88
N VAL A 204 19.76 -16.73 29.28
CA VAL A 204 20.68 -15.73 28.68
C VAL A 204 22.13 -16.02 29.04
N THR A 205 22.41 -16.53 30.27
CA THR A 205 23.76 -16.91 30.68
C THR A 205 24.27 -18.18 29.99
N THR A 206 23.39 -19.07 29.56
CA THR A 206 23.80 -20.30 28.83
C THR A 206 24.22 -20.00 27.38
N CYS A 207 23.77 -18.88 26.80
CA CYS A 207 24.19 -18.45 25.47
C CYS A 207 25.48 -17.59 25.45
N MET A 208 25.97 -17.16 26.60
CA MET A 208 27.24 -16.45 26.73
C MET A 208 28.27 -17.42 27.36
N ASN A 209 29.30 -17.75 26.58
CA ASN A 209 30.37 -18.66 26.96
C ASN A 209 30.81 -18.55 28.44
N GLU A 210 31.04 -19.69 29.07
CA GLU A 210 31.57 -19.87 30.42
C GLU A 210 32.88 -19.09 30.64
N GLY A 211 32.76 -17.87 31.13
CA GLY A 211 33.88 -17.01 31.48
C GLY A 211 33.44 -15.90 32.45
N ASP A 212 33.62 -16.16 33.71
CA ASP A 212 33.84 -15.16 34.78
C ASP A 212 32.70 -14.20 35.20
N PHE A 213 31.48 -14.73 35.42
CA PHE A 213 30.35 -13.89 35.93
C PHE A 213 29.82 -14.28 37.31
N SER A 214 30.56 -15.07 38.10
CA SER A 214 30.04 -15.66 39.36
C SER A 214 30.09 -14.78 40.61
N LYS A 215 30.61 -13.56 40.58
CA LYS A 215 30.79 -12.73 41.80
C LYS A 215 29.93 -11.44 41.90
N GLU A 216 29.37 -10.94 40.83
CA GLU A 216 28.59 -9.65 40.88
C GLU A 216 27.06 -9.83 41.00
N GLN A 217 26.52 -11.03 40.80
CA GLN A 217 25.06 -11.25 40.79
C GLN A 217 24.37 -11.34 42.14
N LYS A 218 25.11 -11.31 43.26
CA LYS A 218 24.51 -11.38 44.61
C LYS A 218 23.91 -10.05 45.11
N ASN A 219 24.09 -8.95 44.39
CA ASN A 219 23.62 -7.60 44.82
C ASN A 219 22.50 -6.97 43.99
N ALA A 220 22.04 -7.62 42.90
CA ALA A 220 20.82 -7.17 42.25
C ALA A 220 19.64 -7.82 42.97
N GLY A 221 18.98 -7.08 43.87
CA GLY A 221 17.82 -7.54 44.63
C GLY A 221 16.57 -7.80 43.80
N ILE A 222 16.68 -8.66 42.77
CA ILE A 222 15.55 -9.15 41.99
C ILE A 222 14.90 -10.24 42.81
N ARG A 223 13.71 -9.96 43.36
CA ARG A 223 12.89 -10.92 44.07
C ARG A 223 12.26 -11.89 43.10
N ASP A 224 12.27 -13.19 43.39
CA ASP A 224 11.68 -14.27 42.61
C ASP A 224 10.15 -14.13 42.40
N ASP A 225 9.50 -13.19 43.10
CA ASP A 225 8.06 -12.94 43.06
C ASP A 225 7.64 -11.71 42.24
N MET A 226 8.58 -11.08 41.53
CA MET A 226 8.30 -9.88 40.74
C MET A 226 7.51 -10.26 39.47
N LYS A 227 6.17 -10.16 39.53
CA LYS A 227 5.29 -10.26 38.36
C LYS A 227 5.38 -8.96 37.58
N ILE A 228 5.86 -9.04 36.35
CA ILE A 228 5.78 -7.94 35.41
C ILE A 228 4.40 -7.99 34.75
N GLU A 229 3.50 -7.11 35.18
CA GLU A 229 2.21 -6.92 34.54
C GLU A 229 2.35 -5.93 33.40
N ILE A 230 2.10 -6.41 32.18
CA ILE A 230 2.00 -5.53 31.02
C ILE A 230 0.61 -4.92 31.05
N PRO A 231 0.48 -3.58 31.06
CA PRO A 231 -0.83 -2.96 31.01
C PRO A 231 -1.57 -3.38 29.74
N PRO A 232 -2.91 -3.61 29.81
CA PRO A 232 -3.68 -3.97 28.64
C PRO A 232 -3.58 -2.88 27.58
N ARG A 233 -3.42 -3.26 26.33
CA ARG A 233 -3.42 -2.33 25.20
C ARG A 233 -4.79 -1.66 25.11
N ARG A 234 -4.80 -0.35 24.90
CA ARG A 234 -6.05 0.44 24.75
C ARG A 234 -6.71 0.16 23.41
N ILE A 235 -5.92 -0.16 22.39
CA ILE A 235 -6.37 -0.44 21.01
C ILE A 235 -5.85 -1.82 20.63
N LYS A 236 -6.72 -2.66 20.05
CA LYS A 236 -6.32 -3.95 19.50
C LYS A 236 -5.57 -3.71 18.20
N ASP A 237 -4.43 -4.38 18.03
CA ASP A 237 -3.69 -4.33 16.78
C ASP A 237 -4.51 -4.97 15.68
N ARG A 238 -4.81 -4.19 14.64
CA ARG A 238 -5.58 -4.63 13.48
C ARG A 238 -5.13 -3.93 12.21
N GLU A 239 -5.34 -4.59 11.11
CA GLU A 239 -5.20 -4.04 9.78
C GLU A 239 -6.59 -3.75 9.20
N ILE A 240 -6.80 -2.52 8.73
CA ILE A 240 -8.02 -2.12 8.06
C ILE A 240 -7.67 -1.89 6.59
N ILE A 241 -8.34 -2.61 5.69
CA ILE A 241 -8.10 -2.53 4.25
C ILE A 241 -9.33 -1.92 3.58
N ILE A 242 -9.15 -0.77 2.95
CA ILE A 242 -10.16 -0.13 2.12
C ILE A 242 -9.88 -0.53 0.67
N ARG A 243 -10.75 -1.34 0.07
CA ARG A 243 -10.66 -1.78 -1.33
C ARG A 243 -11.64 -0.97 -2.17
N VAL A 244 -11.14 -0.36 -3.24
CA VAL A 244 -11.93 0.47 -4.14
C VAL A 244 -11.74 0.01 -5.58
N SER A 245 -12.82 -0.35 -6.25
CA SER A 245 -12.85 -0.75 -7.66
C SER A 245 -13.59 0.28 -8.50
N GLY A 246 -13.06 0.62 -9.68
CA GLY A 246 -13.70 1.60 -10.56
C GLY A 246 -13.11 1.64 -11.97
N THR A 247 -13.82 2.29 -12.88
CA THR A 247 -13.40 2.40 -14.28
C THR A 247 -12.28 3.42 -14.50
N GLY A 248 -12.06 4.32 -13.54
CA GLY A 248 -11.01 5.33 -13.54
C GLY A 248 -11.05 6.16 -12.27
N PHE A 249 -9.90 6.73 -11.92
CA PHE A 249 -9.74 7.54 -10.71
C PHE A 249 -9.11 8.89 -11.06
N LEU A 250 -9.46 9.92 -10.28
CA LEU A 250 -8.86 11.26 -10.34
C LEU A 250 -7.52 11.27 -9.58
N TYR A 251 -6.77 12.34 -9.76
CA TYR A 251 -5.52 12.55 -9.03
C TYR A 251 -5.77 12.58 -7.52
N ASN A 252 -5.05 11.74 -6.79
CA ASN A 252 -5.19 11.50 -5.34
C ASN A 252 -6.56 10.98 -4.87
N MET A 253 -7.50 10.64 -5.77
CA MET A 253 -8.89 10.34 -5.41
C MET A 253 -9.00 9.24 -4.33
N VAL A 254 -8.35 8.11 -4.52
CA VAL A 254 -8.44 6.99 -3.56
C VAL A 254 -7.83 7.36 -2.21
N ARG A 255 -6.75 8.14 -2.21
CA ARG A 255 -6.10 8.63 -0.97
C ARG A 255 -6.97 9.64 -0.22
N ILE A 256 -7.67 10.51 -0.93
CA ILE A 256 -8.61 11.46 -0.33
C ILE A 256 -9.82 10.71 0.24
N ILE A 257 -10.34 9.73 -0.49
CA ILE A 257 -11.41 8.84 0.01
C ILE A 257 -10.96 8.13 1.29
N ALA A 258 -9.77 7.51 1.29
CA ALA A 258 -9.22 6.85 2.47
C ALA A 258 -9.08 7.81 3.66
N GLY A 259 -8.54 9.02 3.44
CA GLY A 259 -8.44 10.05 4.47
C GLY A 259 -9.81 10.47 5.01
N THR A 260 -10.80 10.65 4.14
CA THR A 260 -12.17 10.99 4.55
C THR A 260 -12.81 9.87 5.37
N LEU A 261 -12.64 8.61 4.96
CA LEU A 261 -13.15 7.46 5.71
C LEU A 261 -12.47 7.31 7.07
N MET A 262 -11.17 7.65 7.18
CA MET A 262 -10.49 7.69 8.48
C MET A 262 -11.05 8.79 9.39
N GLU A 263 -11.38 9.97 8.86
CA GLU A 263 -12.06 11.02 9.65
C GLU A 263 -13.46 10.58 10.10
N VAL A 264 -14.18 9.80 9.28
CA VAL A 264 -15.43 9.16 9.69
C VAL A 264 -15.17 8.15 10.82
N GLY A 265 -14.16 7.28 10.68
CA GLY A 265 -13.81 6.29 11.71
C GLY A 265 -13.41 6.92 13.05
N ARG A 266 -12.85 8.14 13.02
CA ARG A 266 -12.53 8.93 14.24
C ARG A 266 -13.73 9.67 14.82
N GLY A 267 -14.87 9.70 14.11
CA GLY A 267 -16.06 10.47 14.50
C GLY A 267 -15.96 11.96 14.19
N ALA A 268 -14.99 12.41 13.41
CA ALA A 268 -14.85 13.82 13.00
C ALA A 268 -15.81 14.19 11.86
N ILE A 269 -16.22 13.21 11.06
CA ILE A 269 -17.24 13.33 10.00
C ILE A 269 -18.31 12.28 10.27
N VAL A 270 -19.58 12.66 10.20
CA VAL A 270 -20.68 11.71 10.34
C VAL A 270 -20.89 10.97 9.02
N PRO A 271 -21.12 9.63 9.01
CA PRO A 271 -21.29 8.88 7.75
C PRO A 271 -22.34 9.48 6.79
N ASP A 272 -23.43 10.01 7.32
CA ASP A 272 -24.54 10.60 6.54
C ASP A 272 -24.19 11.97 5.91
N GLU A 273 -23.02 12.56 6.20
CA GLU A 273 -22.52 13.77 5.55
C GLU A 273 -21.85 13.49 4.19
N ILE A 274 -21.47 12.23 3.92
CA ILE A 274 -20.77 11.86 2.67
C ILE A 274 -21.54 12.29 1.40
N PRO A 275 -22.88 12.10 1.29
CA PRO A 275 -23.62 12.61 0.14
C PRO A 275 -23.46 14.12 -0.02
N GLY A 276 -23.52 14.91 1.06
CA GLY A 276 -23.32 16.36 1.04
C GLY A 276 -21.91 16.76 0.61
N ILE A 277 -20.88 15.98 0.99
CA ILE A 277 -19.50 16.19 0.53
C ILE A 277 -19.39 15.96 -0.99
N ILE A 278 -20.05 14.93 -1.52
CA ILE A 278 -20.08 14.64 -2.97
C ILE A 278 -20.77 15.79 -3.71
N GLU A 279 -21.96 16.18 -3.26
CA GLU A 279 -22.79 17.23 -3.89
C GLU A 279 -22.12 18.61 -3.82
N GLY A 280 -21.39 18.88 -2.73
CA GLY A 280 -20.72 20.18 -2.50
C GLY A 280 -19.60 20.49 -3.49
N ARG A 281 -19.00 19.49 -4.13
CA ARG A 281 -17.91 19.62 -5.12
C ARG A 281 -16.76 20.51 -4.68
N ASP A 282 -16.52 20.58 -3.39
CA ASP A 282 -15.45 21.36 -2.78
C ASP A 282 -14.47 20.42 -2.07
N ARG A 283 -13.18 20.49 -2.45
CA ARG A 283 -12.09 19.71 -1.85
C ARG A 283 -11.99 19.92 -0.34
N ASN A 284 -12.35 21.09 0.16
CA ASN A 284 -12.26 21.43 1.58
C ASN A 284 -13.30 20.70 2.45
N LEU A 285 -14.35 20.15 1.87
CA LEU A 285 -15.36 19.36 2.58
C LEU A 285 -14.89 17.93 2.85
N ALA A 286 -14.00 17.40 2.01
CA ALA A 286 -13.45 16.05 2.18
C ALA A 286 -12.28 16.05 3.17
N GLY A 287 -11.99 14.88 3.73
CA GLY A 287 -10.86 14.66 4.63
C GLY A 287 -9.49 14.88 3.98
N PRO A 288 -8.40 14.77 4.74
CA PRO A 288 -7.05 14.96 4.24
C PRO A 288 -6.67 13.91 3.20
N THR A 289 -5.67 14.21 2.37
CA THR A 289 -5.07 13.20 1.48
C THR A 289 -4.24 12.24 2.32
N ALA A 290 -4.64 10.98 2.38
CA ALA A 290 -3.92 9.96 3.13
C ALA A 290 -2.51 9.71 2.52
N PRO A 291 -1.50 9.34 3.32
CA PRO A 291 -0.15 9.05 2.86
C PRO A 291 -0.10 7.99 1.76
N ALA A 292 0.89 8.09 0.87
CA ALA A 292 1.00 7.20 -0.30
C ALA A 292 1.35 5.75 0.08
N CYS A 293 2.12 5.56 1.17
CA CYS A 293 2.60 4.26 1.63
C CYS A 293 1.50 3.22 1.87
N GLY A 294 0.26 3.66 2.20
CA GLY A 294 -0.86 2.74 2.34
C GLY A 294 -1.49 2.30 1.02
N LEU A 295 -1.21 2.98 -0.10
CA LEU A 295 -1.94 2.75 -1.37
C LEU A 295 -1.21 1.79 -2.30
N THR A 296 -1.93 0.77 -2.76
CA THR A 296 -1.45 -0.20 -3.75
C THR A 296 -2.48 -0.43 -4.86
N LEU A 297 -2.06 -0.35 -6.12
CA LEU A 297 -2.84 -0.84 -7.27
C LEU A 297 -2.73 -2.37 -7.32
N VAL A 298 -3.79 -3.07 -6.90
CA VAL A 298 -3.74 -4.53 -6.71
C VAL A 298 -4.29 -5.33 -7.90
N LYS A 299 -5.20 -4.75 -8.68
CA LYS A 299 -5.82 -5.47 -9.79
C LYS A 299 -6.13 -4.54 -10.97
N TYR A 300 -5.95 -5.07 -12.17
CA TYR A 300 -6.27 -4.42 -13.43
C TYR A 300 -6.98 -5.44 -14.34
N VAL A 301 -8.24 -5.17 -14.69
CA VAL A 301 -9.05 -6.05 -15.56
C VAL A 301 -9.37 -5.30 -16.82
N ILE A 302 -9.07 -5.92 -17.98
CA ILE A 302 -9.51 -5.48 -19.31
C ILE A 302 -10.80 -6.25 -19.60
N LEU A 303 -11.89 -5.52 -19.93
CA LEU A 303 -13.23 -6.04 -20.15
C LEU A 303 -13.46 -6.39 -21.63
#